data_fe6eaef888f06380c1c28a396f015d39
#
_entry.id   fe6eaef888f06380c1c28a396f015d39
#
_cell.length_a   1.000
_cell.length_b   1.000
_cell.length_c   1.000
_cell.angle_alpha   90.00
_cell.angle_beta   90.00
_cell.angle_gamma   90.00
#
_symmetry.space_group_name_H-M   'P 1'
#
loop_
_entity.id
_entity.type
_entity.pdbx_description
1 polymer ?
#
loop_
_entity_poly.entity_id
_entity_poly.type
_entity_poly.pdbx_seq_one_letter_code
_entity_poly.pdbx_strand_id
1 'polypeptide(L)'
;MGKESGGHIITTEMTANELLKHIFENILPQYEMPLRREQEEFALFILESLLHRRPALAEAGVGIGKTHAYLIASIVYNLYTDNRLPVVITTSTTAQQEAITNIYLPQLSKILTKSGVLDRRLTFTVRKGKKHYICDKRLEKYRRETDEKKRGEEGMLLKKMENAGWKEIDLDRWEVPPFIKRRICVQHCRKDCPARNRCRYQMVLNDGRKAKYDFLVVNHGYILGDLLREKEGRRSQLPEYDVLIFDEAHKLRDTARQTYGITLSEKKLLNLAGHLEEGSESARRRKKRLMEKMLALFDAEEEGEINEAIRDLSRELAGWQRQNVPAPGDAKKEQMIRNLCEKLLPKLLMMRKDDQILWKERAGNGDRQICSLSEKLNGTLCQDLASLEEVESFIREKKDEK
;
A
#
# COMPACT_ATOMS: atom_id res chain seq x y z
N MET A 1 3.35 28.39 -46.27
CA MET A 1 4.13 27.17 -46.14
C MET A 1 3.58 26.44 -44.91
N GLY A 2 2.83 25.39 -45.18
CA GLY A 2 2.03 24.69 -44.19
C GLY A 2 2.87 23.88 -43.23
N LYS A 3 2.50 23.93 -41.96
CA LYS A 3 2.89 22.94 -40.98
C LYS A 3 1.86 21.82 -41.04
N GLU A 4 2.23 20.73 -41.64
CA GLU A 4 1.45 19.51 -41.66
C GLU A 4 1.32 18.98 -40.21
N SER A 5 0.08 18.84 -39.78
CA SER A 5 -0.34 18.21 -38.54
C SER A 5 -0.30 16.68 -38.71
N GLY A 6 0.90 16.09 -38.67
CA GLY A 6 1.10 14.64 -38.87
C GLY A 6 0.63 13.73 -37.74
N GLY A 7 0.19 14.27 -36.60
CA GLY A 7 -0.14 13.45 -35.40
C GLY A 7 -1.58 12.95 -35.34
N HIS A 8 -2.49 13.49 -36.08
CA HIS A 8 -3.92 13.12 -36.03
C HIS A 8 -4.32 12.04 -37.06
N ILE A 9 -3.44 11.71 -37.98
CA ILE A 9 -3.76 10.82 -39.14
C ILE A 9 -3.57 9.34 -38.74
N ILE A 10 -2.64 9.00 -37.85
CA ILE A 10 -2.30 7.60 -37.55
C ILE A 10 -3.41 6.89 -36.76
N THR A 11 -4.10 7.60 -35.88
CA THR A 11 -5.14 6.99 -35.01
C THR A 11 -6.52 6.87 -35.68
N THR A 12 -6.76 7.54 -36.80
CA THR A 12 -8.09 7.58 -37.45
C THR A 12 -8.30 6.43 -38.44
N GLU A 13 -7.23 5.80 -38.91
CA GLU A 13 -7.30 4.74 -39.93
C GLU A 13 -6.99 3.33 -39.40
N MET A 14 -6.40 3.21 -38.21
CA MET A 14 -6.02 1.92 -37.60
C MET A 14 -7.03 1.47 -36.55
N THR A 15 -7.25 0.17 -36.42
CA THR A 15 -7.91 -0.42 -35.24
C THR A 15 -6.99 -0.37 -34.02
N ALA A 16 -7.56 -0.54 -32.83
CA ALA A 16 -6.77 -0.58 -31.58
C ALA A 16 -5.66 -1.65 -31.62
N ASN A 17 -5.96 -2.84 -32.16
CA ASN A 17 -5.01 -3.93 -32.30
C ASN A 17 -3.89 -3.61 -33.29
N GLU A 18 -4.24 -2.97 -34.41
CA GLU A 18 -3.25 -2.53 -35.43
C GLU A 18 -2.34 -1.44 -34.88
N LEU A 19 -2.87 -0.49 -34.13
CA LEU A 19 -2.05 0.53 -33.48
C LEU A 19 -1.10 -0.08 -32.45
N LEU A 20 -1.57 -1.03 -31.63
CA LEU A 20 -0.74 -1.71 -30.65
C LEU A 20 0.42 -2.45 -31.35
N LYS A 21 0.14 -3.23 -32.39
CA LYS A 21 1.17 -3.90 -33.20
C LYS A 21 2.15 -2.90 -33.80
N HIS A 22 1.65 -1.81 -34.41
CA HIS A 22 2.48 -0.76 -34.97
C HIS A 22 3.44 -0.16 -33.94
N ILE A 23 2.99 0.03 -32.69
CA ILE A 23 3.85 0.50 -31.61
C ILE A 23 4.99 -0.49 -31.36
N PHE A 24 4.69 -1.79 -31.23
CA PHE A 24 5.70 -2.81 -30.93
C PHE A 24 6.64 -3.10 -32.12
N GLU A 25 6.11 -3.18 -33.33
CA GLU A 25 6.86 -3.57 -34.53
C GLU A 25 7.65 -2.42 -35.13
N ASN A 26 7.12 -1.19 -35.10
CA ASN A 26 7.68 -0.08 -35.88
C ASN A 26 8.18 1.08 -35.01
N ILE A 27 7.54 1.37 -33.86
CA ILE A 27 7.91 2.55 -33.07
C ILE A 27 9.00 2.19 -32.04
N LEU A 28 8.75 1.21 -31.17
CA LEU A 28 9.68 0.86 -30.09
C LEU A 28 11.07 0.47 -30.58
N PRO A 29 11.25 -0.28 -31.69
CA PRO A 29 12.59 -0.63 -32.21
C PRO A 29 13.45 0.57 -32.55
N GLN A 30 12.86 1.72 -32.94
CA GLN A 30 13.59 2.95 -33.22
C GLN A 30 14.22 3.60 -31.97
N TYR A 31 13.84 3.11 -30.79
CA TYR A 31 14.32 3.61 -29.48
C TYR A 31 15.04 2.53 -28.68
N GLU A 32 15.75 1.62 -29.36
CA GLU A 32 16.54 0.54 -28.77
C GLU A 32 15.69 -0.45 -27.92
N MET A 33 14.42 -0.56 -28.22
CA MET A 33 13.48 -1.51 -27.61
C MET A 33 13.06 -2.54 -28.67
N PRO A 34 13.85 -3.62 -28.86
CA PRO A 34 13.60 -4.58 -29.93
C PRO A 34 12.26 -5.30 -29.74
N LEU A 35 11.64 -5.67 -30.86
CA LEU A 35 10.41 -6.44 -30.85
C LEU A 35 10.61 -7.78 -30.12
N ARG A 36 9.71 -8.05 -29.21
CA ARG A 36 9.57 -9.33 -28.51
C ARG A 36 8.15 -9.84 -28.74
N ARG A 37 7.99 -10.90 -29.49
CA ARG A 37 6.68 -11.44 -29.88
C ARG A 37 5.80 -11.77 -28.67
N GLU A 38 6.36 -12.42 -27.66
CA GLU A 38 5.65 -12.77 -26.43
C GLU A 38 5.14 -11.52 -25.67
N GLN A 39 5.90 -10.42 -25.73
CA GLN A 39 5.49 -9.15 -25.10
C GLN A 39 4.33 -8.52 -25.86
N GLU A 40 4.36 -8.54 -27.19
CA GLU A 40 3.30 -8.04 -28.07
C GLU A 40 2.01 -8.86 -27.87
N GLU A 41 2.10 -10.19 -27.92
CA GLU A 41 0.96 -11.09 -27.69
C GLU A 41 0.34 -10.87 -26.30
N PHE A 42 1.17 -10.72 -25.28
CA PHE A 42 0.71 -10.41 -23.94
C PHE A 42 -0.01 -9.06 -23.87
N ALA A 43 0.50 -8.04 -24.58
CA ALA A 43 -0.14 -6.73 -24.65
C ALA A 43 -1.47 -6.78 -25.42
N LEU A 44 -1.55 -7.55 -26.51
CA LEU A 44 -2.80 -7.77 -27.26
C LEU A 44 -3.86 -8.44 -26.41
N PHE A 45 -3.50 -9.49 -25.67
CA PHE A 45 -4.41 -10.18 -24.75
C PHE A 45 -5.00 -9.22 -23.72
N ILE A 46 -4.16 -8.34 -23.14
CA ILE A 46 -4.61 -7.34 -22.17
C ILE A 46 -5.54 -6.32 -22.86
N LEU A 47 -5.17 -5.81 -24.03
CA LEU A 47 -5.98 -4.84 -24.78
C LEU A 47 -7.36 -5.39 -25.12
N GLU A 48 -7.43 -6.61 -25.64
CA GLU A 48 -8.70 -7.29 -25.95
C GLU A 48 -9.57 -7.46 -24.69
N SER A 49 -8.96 -7.83 -23.58
CA SER A 49 -9.68 -7.96 -22.31
C SER A 49 -10.26 -6.63 -21.84
N LEU A 50 -9.50 -5.54 -21.97
CA LEU A 50 -9.94 -4.19 -21.64
C LEU A 50 -11.07 -3.71 -22.55
N LEU A 51 -10.93 -3.89 -23.86
CA LEU A 51 -11.95 -3.48 -24.86
C LEU A 51 -13.28 -4.21 -24.63
N HIS A 52 -13.25 -5.48 -24.25
CA HIS A 52 -14.42 -6.28 -23.95
C HIS A 52 -14.92 -6.14 -22.50
N ARG A 53 -14.26 -5.31 -21.68
CA ARG A 53 -14.56 -5.12 -20.25
C ARG A 53 -14.61 -6.44 -19.47
N ARG A 54 -13.68 -7.34 -19.76
CA ARG A 54 -13.57 -8.65 -19.09
C ARG A 54 -12.40 -8.67 -18.12
N PRO A 55 -12.55 -9.27 -16.94
CA PRO A 55 -11.42 -9.54 -16.08
C PRO A 55 -10.44 -10.47 -16.81
N ALA A 56 -9.15 -10.20 -16.67
CA ALA A 56 -8.08 -10.99 -17.25
C ALA A 56 -7.10 -11.44 -16.16
N LEU A 57 -6.74 -12.71 -16.16
CA LEU A 57 -5.60 -13.25 -15.43
C LEU A 57 -4.56 -13.67 -16.45
N ALA A 58 -3.38 -13.05 -16.38
CA ALA A 58 -2.32 -13.27 -17.34
C ALA A 58 -1.03 -13.60 -16.61
N GLU A 59 -0.41 -14.71 -16.96
CA GLU A 59 0.90 -15.12 -16.48
C GLU A 59 1.92 -14.98 -17.60
N ALA A 60 3.05 -14.37 -17.32
CA ALA A 60 4.14 -14.22 -18.27
C ALA A 60 5.48 -14.41 -17.57
N GLY A 61 6.43 -15.02 -18.25
CA GLY A 61 7.77 -15.31 -17.75
C GLY A 61 8.53 -14.06 -17.29
N VAL A 62 9.57 -14.28 -16.51
CA VAL A 62 10.49 -13.21 -16.09
C VAL A 62 11.23 -12.67 -17.31
N GLY A 63 11.33 -11.33 -17.43
CA GLY A 63 12.09 -10.70 -18.52
C GLY A 63 11.31 -10.42 -19.80
N ILE A 64 10.08 -10.88 -19.97
CA ILE A 64 9.24 -10.61 -21.14
C ILE A 64 8.93 -9.10 -21.30
N GLY A 65 8.95 -8.34 -20.20
CA GLY A 65 8.62 -6.91 -20.22
C GLY A 65 7.15 -6.62 -19.97
N LYS A 66 6.52 -7.38 -19.07
CA LYS A 66 5.12 -7.24 -18.64
C LYS A 66 4.69 -5.79 -18.43
N THR A 67 5.55 -5.00 -17.77
CA THR A 67 5.23 -3.61 -17.44
C THR A 67 4.98 -2.74 -18.67
N HIS A 68 5.84 -2.81 -19.69
CA HIS A 68 5.61 -2.09 -20.94
C HIS A 68 4.35 -2.60 -21.67
N ALA A 69 4.12 -3.91 -21.64
CA ALA A 69 2.99 -4.51 -22.32
C ALA A 69 1.66 -3.99 -21.77
N TYR A 70 1.43 -4.05 -20.46
CA TYR A 70 0.16 -3.57 -19.88
C TYR A 70 0.04 -2.04 -19.94
N LEU A 71 1.16 -1.29 -19.85
CA LEU A 71 1.12 0.16 -20.01
C LEU A 71 0.71 0.57 -21.43
N ILE A 72 1.31 -0.05 -22.44
CA ILE A 72 0.98 0.24 -23.85
C ILE A 72 -0.46 -0.18 -24.16
N ALA A 73 -0.89 -1.36 -23.73
CA ALA A 73 -2.27 -1.81 -23.88
C ALA A 73 -3.27 -0.80 -23.26
N SER A 74 -2.96 -0.30 -22.06
CA SER A 74 -3.79 0.69 -21.38
C SER A 74 -3.80 2.05 -22.06
N ILE A 75 -2.68 2.49 -22.64
CA ILE A 75 -2.60 3.72 -23.42
C ILE A 75 -3.47 3.61 -24.67
N VAL A 76 -3.34 2.51 -25.41
CA VAL A 76 -4.15 2.27 -26.61
C VAL A 76 -5.63 2.17 -26.25
N TYR A 77 -5.98 1.44 -25.18
CA TYR A 77 -7.35 1.39 -24.66
C TYR A 77 -7.94 2.79 -24.43
N ASN A 78 -7.21 3.67 -23.73
CA ASN A 78 -7.67 5.03 -23.45
C ASN A 78 -7.84 5.88 -24.72
N LEU A 79 -7.04 5.65 -25.76
CA LEU A 79 -7.16 6.35 -27.04
C LEU A 79 -8.42 5.97 -27.82
N TYR A 80 -8.88 4.73 -27.70
CA TYR A 80 -10.00 4.19 -28.48
C TYR A 80 -11.34 4.19 -27.75
N THR A 81 -11.37 4.47 -26.44
CA THR A 81 -12.60 4.38 -25.63
C THR A 81 -13.09 5.72 -25.09
N ASP A 82 -12.48 6.84 -25.47
CA ASP A 82 -12.74 8.15 -24.86
C ASP A 82 -12.72 8.10 -23.31
N ASN A 83 -12.03 7.11 -22.76
CA ASN A 83 -11.94 6.93 -21.32
C ASN A 83 -11.16 8.08 -20.70
N ARG A 84 -11.86 8.87 -19.89
CA ARG A 84 -11.27 10.02 -19.16
C ARG A 84 -10.89 9.69 -17.73
N LEU A 85 -11.15 8.46 -17.28
CA LEU A 85 -10.82 8.00 -15.95
C LEU A 85 -9.40 7.46 -15.93
N PRO A 86 -8.68 7.60 -14.81
CA PRO A 86 -7.32 7.07 -14.70
C PRO A 86 -7.31 5.53 -14.74
N VAL A 87 -6.26 4.99 -15.33
CA VAL A 87 -5.87 3.60 -15.12
C VAL A 87 -5.15 3.49 -13.77
N VAL A 88 -5.69 2.70 -12.87
CA VAL A 88 -5.07 2.41 -11.57
C VAL A 88 -4.19 1.17 -11.70
N ILE A 89 -2.90 1.33 -11.39
CA ILE A 89 -1.93 0.23 -11.37
C ILE A 89 -1.53 -0.02 -9.92
N THR A 90 -1.63 -1.27 -9.49
CA THR A 90 -1.20 -1.65 -8.16
C THR A 90 -0.08 -2.68 -8.20
N THR A 91 0.97 -2.44 -7.43
CA THR A 91 2.19 -3.27 -7.37
C THR A 91 2.46 -3.76 -5.96
N SER A 92 3.36 -4.72 -5.82
CA SER A 92 3.69 -5.28 -4.51
C SER A 92 4.64 -4.40 -3.69
N THR A 93 5.51 -3.60 -4.32
CA THR A 93 6.58 -2.84 -3.66
C THR A 93 6.64 -1.37 -4.06
N THR A 94 7.21 -0.52 -3.20
CA THR A 94 7.49 0.89 -3.53
C THR A 94 8.52 1.06 -4.63
N ALA A 95 9.50 0.14 -4.72
CA ALA A 95 10.50 0.18 -5.79
C ALA A 95 9.86 -0.01 -7.18
N GLN A 96 8.90 -0.93 -7.30
CA GLN A 96 8.13 -1.10 -8.55
C GLN A 96 7.27 0.13 -8.86
N GLN A 97 6.63 0.74 -7.86
CA GLN A 97 5.89 2.00 -8.06
C GLN A 97 6.81 3.09 -8.63
N GLU A 98 8.01 3.22 -8.08
CA GLU A 98 9.01 4.21 -8.52
C GLU A 98 9.53 3.90 -9.93
N ALA A 99 9.77 2.64 -10.27
CA ALA A 99 10.17 2.25 -11.61
C ALA A 99 9.09 2.61 -12.65
N ILE A 100 7.82 2.34 -12.36
CA ILE A 100 6.71 2.72 -13.26
C ILE A 100 6.64 4.23 -13.46
N THR A 101 6.73 5.01 -12.39
CA THR A 101 6.52 6.46 -12.45
C THR A 101 7.75 7.26 -12.85
N ASN A 102 8.96 6.75 -12.59
CA ASN A 102 10.19 7.50 -12.87
C ASN A 102 10.92 7.01 -14.13
N ILE A 103 10.62 5.79 -14.60
CA ILE A 103 11.31 5.19 -15.76
C ILE A 103 10.30 4.88 -16.86
N TYR A 104 9.36 3.96 -16.66
CA TYR A 104 8.54 3.40 -17.74
C TYR A 104 7.54 4.41 -18.32
N LEU A 105 6.72 5.05 -17.50
CA LEU A 105 5.73 6.04 -17.97
C LEU A 105 6.39 7.27 -18.61
N PRO A 106 7.46 7.88 -18.05
CA PRO A 106 8.18 8.98 -18.73
C PRO A 106 8.77 8.57 -20.07
N GLN A 107 9.37 7.38 -20.15
CA GLN A 107 9.96 6.86 -21.39
C GLN A 107 8.88 6.66 -22.48
N LEU A 108 7.81 5.92 -22.16
CA LEU A 108 6.70 5.70 -23.09
C LEU A 108 6.03 7.00 -23.50
N SER A 109 5.78 7.90 -22.54
CA SER A 109 5.21 9.22 -22.84
C SER A 109 6.05 10.00 -23.85
N LYS A 110 7.39 9.98 -23.69
CA LYS A 110 8.31 10.65 -24.61
C LYS A 110 8.29 10.02 -26.01
N ILE A 111 8.36 8.68 -26.08
CA ILE A 111 8.39 7.94 -27.33
C ILE A 111 7.09 8.14 -28.11
N LEU A 112 5.96 7.89 -27.46
CA LEU A 112 4.65 7.93 -28.15
C LEU A 112 4.21 9.35 -28.52
N THR A 113 4.64 10.38 -27.77
CA THR A 113 4.43 11.78 -28.19
C THR A 113 5.30 12.14 -29.40
N LYS A 114 6.57 11.67 -29.44
CA LYS A 114 7.46 11.95 -30.58
C LYS A 114 7.03 11.25 -31.86
N SER A 115 6.48 10.03 -31.74
CA SER A 115 5.97 9.27 -32.89
C SER A 115 4.58 9.70 -33.38
N GLY A 116 3.96 10.69 -32.70
CA GLY A 116 2.63 11.20 -33.10
C GLY A 116 1.46 10.31 -32.66
N VAL A 117 1.69 9.27 -31.86
CA VAL A 117 0.62 8.43 -31.29
C VAL A 117 -0.15 9.19 -30.21
N LEU A 118 0.55 10.01 -29.41
CA LEU A 118 -0.04 10.88 -28.41
C LEU A 118 0.09 12.35 -28.80
N ASP A 119 -0.97 13.11 -28.64
CA ASP A 119 -1.03 14.56 -28.84
C ASP A 119 -0.38 15.35 -27.70
N ARG A 120 -0.33 14.75 -26.52
CA ARG A 120 0.25 15.33 -25.29
C ARG A 120 1.03 14.29 -24.49
N ARG A 121 1.83 14.78 -23.57
CA ARG A 121 2.50 13.90 -22.60
C ARG A 121 1.49 13.30 -21.63
N LEU A 122 1.75 12.05 -21.24
CA LEU A 122 0.99 11.35 -20.21
C LEU A 122 1.16 12.05 -18.87
N THR A 123 0.07 12.12 -18.13
CA THR A 123 0.02 12.60 -16.75
C THR A 123 -0.15 11.43 -15.80
N PHE A 124 0.66 11.37 -14.75
CA PHE A 124 0.61 10.28 -13.79
C PHE A 124 1.01 10.73 -12.38
N THR A 125 0.58 9.99 -11.40
CA THR A 125 0.94 10.22 -10.00
C THR A 125 1.06 8.91 -9.24
N VAL A 126 1.78 8.94 -8.12
CA VAL A 126 1.93 7.81 -7.20
C VAL A 126 1.23 8.10 -5.88
N ARG A 127 0.61 7.10 -5.31
CA ARG A 127 0.04 7.13 -3.96
C ARG A 127 0.70 6.05 -3.11
N LYS A 128 1.30 6.48 -2.03
CA LYS A 128 1.92 5.62 -1.02
C LYS A 128 1.11 5.64 0.28
N GLY A 129 1.35 4.69 1.14
CA GLY A 129 0.78 4.68 2.47
C GLY A 129 1.17 5.94 3.27
N LYS A 130 0.31 6.39 4.17
CA LYS A 130 0.50 7.65 4.95
C LYS A 130 1.86 7.77 5.64
N LYS A 131 2.50 6.67 6.02
CA LYS A 131 3.81 6.65 6.69
C LYS A 131 4.97 7.10 5.80
N HIS A 132 4.76 7.15 4.49
CA HIS A 132 5.74 7.65 3.52
C HIS A 132 5.68 9.18 3.34
N TYR A 133 4.80 9.88 4.03
CA TYR A 133 4.65 11.33 3.88
C TYR A 133 5.00 12.07 5.16
N ILE A 134 5.57 13.27 5.00
CA ILE A 134 5.86 14.20 6.09
C ILE A 134 4.56 14.68 6.73
N CYS A 135 4.51 14.67 8.05
CA CYS A 135 3.48 15.35 8.84
C CYS A 135 4.02 16.69 9.33
N ASP A 136 3.48 17.81 8.84
CA ASP A 136 3.95 19.16 9.17
C ASP A 136 4.01 19.42 10.68
N LYS A 137 2.94 19.02 11.41
CA LYS A 137 2.90 19.15 12.88
C LYS A 137 4.00 18.37 13.59
N ARG A 138 4.31 17.14 13.10
CA ARG A 138 5.34 16.30 13.71
C ARG A 138 6.75 16.76 13.33
N LEU A 139 6.93 17.24 12.10
CA LEU A 139 8.18 17.85 11.66
C LEU A 139 8.50 19.11 12.49
N GLU A 140 7.54 20.01 12.64
CA GLU A 140 7.69 21.21 13.47
C GLU A 140 8.03 20.86 14.93
N LYS A 141 7.31 19.91 15.52
CA LYS A 141 7.59 19.44 16.88
C LYS A 141 9.01 18.87 17.00
N TYR A 142 9.40 17.99 16.08
CA TYR A 142 10.73 17.36 16.08
C TYR A 142 11.84 18.41 15.91
N ARG A 143 11.63 19.40 15.02
CA ARG A 143 12.57 20.51 14.83
C ARG A 143 12.76 21.33 16.12
N ARG A 144 11.69 21.72 16.79
CA ARG A 144 11.77 22.47 18.07
C ARG A 144 12.55 21.69 19.12
N GLU A 145 12.33 20.39 19.26
CA GLU A 145 13.05 19.51 20.19
C GLU A 145 14.54 19.39 19.82
N THR A 146 14.92 19.62 18.57
CA THR A 146 16.27 19.44 18.04
C THR A 146 17.04 20.76 17.96
N ASP A 147 16.40 21.90 17.72
CA ASP A 147 17.00 23.23 17.59
C ASP A 147 17.79 23.66 18.87
N GLU A 148 17.41 23.15 20.02
CA GLU A 148 18.11 23.41 21.27
C GLU A 148 19.46 22.65 21.39
N LYS A 149 19.69 21.61 20.58
CA LYS A 149 20.82 20.67 20.75
C LYS A 149 21.73 20.47 19.55
N LYS A 150 21.32 20.78 18.32
CA LYS A 150 22.10 20.46 17.11
C LYS A 150 22.01 21.55 16.03
N ARG A 151 23.09 22.33 15.90
CA ARG A 151 23.38 23.21 14.76
C ARG A 151 24.25 22.45 13.76
N GLY A 152 23.69 21.58 12.93
CA GLY A 152 24.45 20.78 11.97
C GLY A 152 23.63 20.44 10.73
N GLU A 153 24.12 19.49 9.94
CA GLU A 153 23.49 19.00 8.70
C GLU A 153 22.03 18.57 8.90
N GLU A 154 21.71 17.94 10.04
CA GLU A 154 20.35 17.53 10.39
C GLU A 154 19.39 18.74 10.48
N GLY A 155 19.81 19.83 11.11
CA GLY A 155 19.01 21.06 11.21
C GLY A 155 18.75 21.69 9.84
N MET A 156 19.76 21.72 8.96
CA MET A 156 19.61 22.21 7.59
C MET A 156 18.65 21.32 6.77
N LEU A 157 18.75 20.01 6.92
CA LEU A 157 17.86 19.08 6.26
C LEU A 157 16.39 19.26 6.69
N LEU A 158 16.14 19.35 8.00
CA LEU A 158 14.80 19.59 8.54
C LEU A 158 14.20 20.90 8.05
N LYS A 159 15.02 21.96 7.95
CA LYS A 159 14.59 23.25 7.40
C LYS A 159 14.29 23.18 5.91
N LYS A 160 15.07 22.44 5.12
CA LYS A 160 14.75 22.15 3.70
C LYS A 160 13.40 21.42 3.58
N MET A 161 13.17 20.40 4.41
CA MET A 161 11.92 19.64 4.41
C MET A 161 10.71 20.50 4.82
N GLU A 162 10.89 21.46 5.72
CA GLU A 162 9.84 22.40 6.14
C GLU A 162 9.44 23.35 4.99
N ASN A 163 10.43 23.84 4.24
CA ASN A 163 10.23 24.76 3.11
C ASN A 163 9.83 24.05 1.80
N ALA A 164 9.88 22.71 1.76
CA ALA A 164 9.54 21.93 0.59
C ALA A 164 8.06 22.07 0.22
N GLY A 165 7.74 22.03 -1.07
CA GLY A 165 6.39 22.06 -1.58
C GLY A 165 5.57 20.81 -1.20
N TRP A 166 4.26 20.88 -1.32
CA TRP A 166 3.41 19.72 -0.99
C TRP A 166 3.64 18.48 -1.90
N LYS A 167 4.21 18.65 -3.09
CA LYS A 167 4.61 17.54 -3.98
C LYS A 167 5.91 16.87 -3.53
N GLU A 168 6.65 17.48 -2.63
CA GLU A 168 7.98 17.05 -2.19
C GLU A 168 7.98 16.42 -0.79
N ILE A 169 6.79 16.18 -0.21
CA ILE A 169 6.68 15.61 1.14
C ILE A 169 6.83 14.08 1.20
N ASP A 170 7.14 13.42 0.10
CA ASP A 170 7.44 11.98 0.06
C ASP A 170 8.79 11.72 0.73
N LEU A 171 8.77 11.06 1.89
CA LEU A 171 9.94 10.74 2.71
C LEU A 171 10.94 9.81 2.02
N ASP A 172 10.52 9.06 1.01
CA ASP A 172 11.42 8.15 0.31
C ASP A 172 12.36 8.91 -0.66
N ARG A 173 12.03 10.17 -0.97
CA ARG A 173 12.88 11.07 -1.77
C ARG A 173 13.91 11.82 -0.94
N TRP A 174 13.91 11.66 0.38
CA TRP A 174 14.81 12.34 1.30
C TRP A 174 15.74 11.32 1.95
N GLU A 175 17.03 11.64 1.95
CA GLU A 175 18.04 10.86 2.69
C GLU A 175 17.93 11.17 4.18
N VAL A 176 16.99 10.52 4.84
CA VAL A 176 16.69 10.70 6.25
C VAL A 176 16.84 9.41 7.00
N PRO A 177 17.58 9.40 8.13
CA PRO A 177 17.69 8.21 8.97
C PRO A 177 16.31 7.62 9.36
N PRO A 178 16.17 6.28 9.42
CA PRO A 178 14.89 5.62 9.71
C PRO A 178 14.22 6.05 11.02
N PHE A 179 15.02 6.43 12.04
CA PHE A 179 14.48 6.91 13.31
C PHE A 179 13.83 8.29 13.18
N ILE A 180 14.39 9.20 12.36
CA ILE A 180 13.80 10.50 12.06
C ILE A 180 12.52 10.30 11.23
N LYS A 181 12.58 9.50 10.14
CA LYS A 181 11.39 9.17 9.34
C LYS A 181 10.21 8.76 10.23
N ARG A 182 10.44 7.88 11.19
CA ARG A 182 9.39 7.43 12.13
C ARG A 182 8.84 8.55 13.02
N ARG A 183 9.63 9.56 13.34
CA ARG A 183 9.21 10.70 14.17
C ARG A 183 8.41 11.73 13.42
N ILE A 184 8.73 11.98 12.15
CA ILE A 184 8.13 13.04 11.33
C ILE A 184 7.04 12.57 10.36
N CYS A 185 6.90 11.25 10.12
CA CYS A 185 5.90 10.72 9.19
C CYS A 185 4.46 10.87 9.69
N VAL A 186 3.50 10.81 8.77
CA VAL A 186 2.07 10.78 9.08
C VAL A 186 1.72 9.44 9.73
N GLN A 187 1.28 9.45 10.99
CA GLN A 187 0.83 8.25 11.71
C GLN A 187 -0.68 8.28 11.96
N HIS A 188 -1.12 9.15 12.86
CA HIS A 188 -2.51 9.31 13.24
C HIS A 188 -3.00 10.67 12.74
N CYS A 189 -3.62 10.69 11.54
CA CYS A 189 -4.21 11.90 10.99
C CYS A 189 -5.62 12.06 11.54
N ARG A 190 -5.82 12.94 12.51
CA ARG A 190 -7.11 13.21 13.14
C ARG A 190 -7.90 14.27 12.36
N LYS A 191 -9.23 14.18 12.40
CA LYS A 191 -10.11 15.16 11.74
C LYS A 191 -10.01 16.55 12.38
N ASP A 192 -9.76 16.61 13.68
CA ASP A 192 -9.60 17.81 14.51
C ASP A 192 -8.16 18.38 14.53
N CYS A 193 -7.30 17.97 13.61
CA CYS A 193 -5.93 18.48 13.54
C CYS A 193 -5.94 20.00 13.24
N PRO A 194 -5.33 20.84 14.10
CA PRO A 194 -5.32 22.30 13.90
C PRO A 194 -4.59 22.75 12.63
N ALA A 195 -3.65 21.92 12.14
CA ALA A 195 -2.93 22.20 10.89
C ALA A 195 -3.67 21.72 9.63
N ARG A 196 -4.90 21.15 9.74
CA ARG A 196 -5.59 20.47 8.64
C ARG A 196 -5.74 21.31 7.37
N ASN A 197 -6.11 22.58 7.51
CA ASN A 197 -6.37 23.47 6.37
C ASN A 197 -5.11 23.87 5.60
N ARG A 198 -3.93 23.78 6.21
CA ARG A 198 -2.62 24.08 5.62
C ARG A 198 -1.75 22.84 5.46
N CYS A 199 -2.29 21.66 5.76
CA CYS A 199 -1.54 20.41 5.77
C CYS A 199 -1.19 19.96 4.37
N ARG A 200 0.11 19.88 4.05
CA ARG A 200 0.63 19.41 2.77
C ARG A 200 0.18 17.98 2.43
N TYR A 201 0.06 17.10 3.44
CA TYR A 201 -0.47 15.77 3.25
C TYR A 201 -1.95 15.78 2.80
N GLN A 202 -2.77 16.69 3.34
CA GLN A 202 -4.15 16.85 2.85
C GLN A 202 -4.19 17.39 1.41
N MET A 203 -3.24 18.26 1.05
CA MET A 203 -3.10 18.73 -0.34
C MET A 203 -2.79 17.57 -1.28
N VAL A 204 -1.85 16.68 -0.92
CA VAL A 204 -1.55 15.45 -1.68
C VAL A 204 -2.80 14.58 -1.86
N LEU A 205 -3.58 14.35 -0.79
CA LEU A 205 -4.80 13.54 -0.88
C LEU A 205 -5.86 14.19 -1.77
N ASN A 206 -6.02 15.52 -1.68
CA ASN A 206 -7.02 16.26 -2.46
C ASN A 206 -6.65 16.37 -3.93
N ASP A 207 -5.35 16.52 -4.23
CA ASP A 207 -4.84 16.57 -5.59
C ASP A 207 -5.18 15.29 -6.36
N GLY A 208 -4.91 14.12 -5.77
CA GLY A 208 -5.22 12.85 -6.41
C GLY A 208 -6.70 12.56 -6.66
N ARG A 209 -7.58 13.28 -5.94
CA ARG A 209 -9.03 13.18 -6.16
C ARG A 209 -9.54 14.14 -7.23
N LYS A 210 -8.85 15.26 -7.46
CA LYS A 210 -9.30 16.35 -8.35
C LYS A 210 -8.57 16.35 -9.68
N ALA A 211 -7.29 15.98 -9.67
CA ALA A 211 -6.49 16.00 -10.86
C ALA A 211 -6.87 14.85 -11.80
N LYS A 212 -6.98 15.14 -13.07
CA LYS A 212 -7.18 14.14 -14.12
C LYS A 212 -5.80 13.61 -14.51
N TYR A 213 -5.49 12.43 -14.03
CA TYR A 213 -4.29 11.71 -14.42
C TYR A 213 -4.65 10.59 -15.39
N ASP A 214 -3.75 10.29 -16.32
CA ASP A 214 -3.90 9.12 -17.18
C ASP A 214 -3.60 7.84 -16.40
N PHE A 215 -2.62 7.91 -15.47
CA PHE A 215 -2.24 6.78 -14.62
C PHE A 215 -2.11 7.16 -13.15
N LEU A 216 -2.60 6.27 -12.31
CA LEU A 216 -2.42 6.34 -10.86
C LEU A 216 -1.77 5.06 -10.35
N VAL A 217 -0.58 5.16 -9.78
CA VAL A 217 0.18 4.02 -9.27
C VAL A 217 0.07 3.94 -7.75
N VAL A 218 -0.35 2.78 -7.25
CA VAL A 218 -0.50 2.49 -5.81
C VAL A 218 0.18 1.16 -5.47
N ASN A 219 0.24 0.78 -4.19
CA ASN A 219 0.58 -0.59 -3.82
C ASN A 219 -0.66 -1.39 -3.42
N HIS A 220 -0.55 -2.72 -3.39
CA HIS A 220 -1.65 -3.62 -3.04
C HIS A 220 -2.29 -3.28 -1.69
N GLY A 221 -1.49 -2.95 -0.67
CA GLY A 221 -2.02 -2.56 0.63
C GLY A 221 -2.82 -1.26 0.61
N TYR A 222 -2.47 -0.34 -0.30
CA TYR A 222 -3.21 0.91 -0.46
C TYR A 222 -4.61 0.67 -1.06
N ILE A 223 -4.69 -0.06 -2.18
CA ILE A 223 -5.98 -0.36 -2.83
C ILE A 223 -6.88 -1.20 -1.91
N LEU A 224 -6.36 -2.26 -1.28
CA LEU A 224 -7.11 -3.08 -0.35
C LEU A 224 -7.62 -2.29 0.86
N GLY A 225 -6.78 -1.40 1.42
CA GLY A 225 -7.18 -0.51 2.50
C GLY A 225 -8.23 0.51 2.08
N ASP A 226 -8.24 0.95 0.83
CA ASP A 226 -9.25 1.86 0.29
C ASP A 226 -10.59 1.15 0.05
N LEU A 227 -10.58 -0.06 -0.52
CA LEU A 227 -11.76 -0.92 -0.66
C LEU A 227 -12.39 -1.24 0.70
N LEU A 228 -11.58 -1.50 1.73
CA LEU A 228 -12.10 -1.70 3.09
C LEU A 228 -12.81 -0.44 3.61
N ARG A 229 -12.25 0.75 3.33
CA ARG A 229 -12.89 2.03 3.71
C ARG A 229 -14.25 2.22 3.06
N GLU A 230 -14.38 1.87 1.78
CA GLU A 230 -15.65 1.93 1.06
C GLU A 230 -16.69 0.96 1.65
N LYS A 231 -16.27 -0.28 1.94
CA LYS A 231 -17.13 -1.27 2.63
C LYS A 231 -17.61 -0.78 4.01
N GLU A 232 -16.83 0.05 4.69
CA GLU A 232 -17.19 0.69 5.96
C GLU A 232 -17.99 2.00 5.78
N GLY A 233 -18.47 2.30 4.58
CA GLY A 233 -19.23 3.53 4.26
C GLY A 233 -18.38 4.81 4.31
N ARG A 234 -17.06 4.70 4.29
CA ARG A 234 -16.13 5.84 4.25
C ARG A 234 -15.76 6.17 2.80
N ARG A 235 -15.63 7.45 2.50
CA ARG A 235 -15.26 7.91 1.16
C ARG A 235 -13.88 7.34 0.75
N SER A 236 -13.80 6.86 -0.50
CA SER A 236 -12.55 6.46 -1.15
C SER A 236 -11.50 7.59 -1.13
N GLN A 237 -10.24 7.22 -1.06
CA GLN A 237 -9.10 8.12 -1.22
C GLN A 237 -8.61 8.17 -2.67
N LEU A 238 -9.06 7.21 -3.49
CA LEU A 238 -8.79 7.18 -4.92
C LEU A 238 -9.87 7.97 -5.68
N PRO A 239 -9.57 8.48 -6.87
CA PRO A 239 -10.58 8.96 -7.82
C PRO A 239 -11.42 7.78 -8.32
N GLU A 240 -12.49 8.06 -9.05
CA GLU A 240 -13.14 7.05 -9.88
C GLU A 240 -12.16 6.53 -10.94
N TYR A 241 -12.18 5.24 -11.22
CA TYR A 241 -11.35 4.57 -12.22
C TYR A 241 -12.15 3.46 -12.92
N ASP A 242 -11.83 3.21 -14.19
CA ASP A 242 -12.50 2.17 -14.99
C ASP A 242 -11.61 0.93 -15.13
N VAL A 243 -10.30 1.12 -15.07
CA VAL A 243 -9.30 0.04 -15.22
C VAL A 243 -8.46 -0.09 -13.97
N LEU A 244 -8.35 -1.33 -13.48
CA LEU A 244 -7.50 -1.69 -12.34
C LEU A 244 -6.57 -2.84 -12.75
N ILE A 245 -5.26 -2.61 -12.66
CA ILE A 245 -4.23 -3.60 -12.98
C ILE A 245 -3.51 -4.00 -11.71
N PHE A 246 -3.47 -5.30 -11.42
CA PHE A 246 -2.67 -5.90 -10.36
C PHE A 246 -1.39 -6.50 -10.94
N ASP A 247 -0.28 -5.79 -10.81
CA ASP A 247 1.05 -6.32 -11.15
C ASP A 247 1.58 -7.16 -9.97
N GLU A 248 2.18 -8.33 -10.24
CA GLU A 248 2.59 -9.29 -9.21
C GLU A 248 1.40 -9.77 -8.34
N ALA A 249 0.27 -10.11 -8.99
CA ALA A 249 -0.99 -10.48 -8.33
C ALA A 249 -0.84 -11.64 -7.32
N HIS A 250 0.15 -12.52 -7.49
CA HIS A 250 0.47 -13.60 -6.55
C HIS A 250 0.77 -13.11 -5.12
N LYS A 251 1.17 -11.85 -4.96
CA LYS A 251 1.38 -11.20 -3.64
C LYS A 251 0.09 -10.68 -2.99
N LEU A 252 -1.02 -10.67 -3.74
CA LEU A 252 -2.26 -10.03 -3.29
C LEU A 252 -2.84 -10.72 -2.06
N ARG A 253 -2.82 -12.06 -2.03
CA ARG A 253 -3.34 -12.87 -0.91
C ARG A 253 -2.67 -12.51 0.41
N ASP A 254 -1.34 -12.48 0.43
CA ASP A 254 -0.60 -12.18 1.65
C ASP A 254 -0.78 -10.72 2.08
N THR A 255 -0.85 -9.81 1.11
CA THR A 255 -1.13 -8.40 1.40
C THR A 255 -2.55 -8.21 1.94
N ALA A 256 -3.54 -8.96 1.44
CA ALA A 256 -4.90 -8.93 1.95
C ALA A 256 -4.97 -9.43 3.40
N ARG A 257 -4.31 -10.55 3.71
CA ARG A 257 -4.20 -11.04 5.09
C ARG A 257 -3.60 -10.01 6.04
N GLN A 258 -2.54 -9.31 5.60
CA GLN A 258 -1.92 -8.25 6.40
C GLN A 258 -2.79 -7.01 6.54
N THR A 259 -3.59 -6.67 5.53
CA THR A 259 -4.42 -5.46 5.50
C THR A 259 -5.71 -5.64 6.29
N TYR A 260 -6.35 -6.79 6.17
CA TYR A 260 -7.64 -7.10 6.79
C TYR A 260 -7.49 -7.85 8.12
N GLY A 261 -6.37 -8.54 8.30
CA GLY A 261 -6.09 -9.32 9.50
C GLY A 261 -5.56 -8.49 10.67
N ILE A 262 -5.54 -9.14 11.82
CA ILE A 262 -4.94 -8.62 13.03
C ILE A 262 -3.68 -9.43 13.31
N THR A 263 -2.54 -8.76 13.51
CA THR A 263 -1.28 -9.42 13.83
C THR A 263 -0.76 -8.97 15.18
N LEU A 264 -0.46 -9.94 16.03
CA LEU A 264 0.28 -9.77 17.28
C LEU A 264 1.69 -10.34 17.11
N SER A 265 2.71 -9.53 17.39
CA SER A 265 4.12 -9.89 17.30
C SER A 265 4.70 -10.04 18.70
N GLU A 266 5.37 -11.14 18.98
CA GLU A 266 6.06 -11.42 20.24
C GLU A 266 6.98 -10.30 20.65
N LYS A 267 7.91 -9.94 19.77
CA LYS A 267 8.88 -8.88 19.98
C LYS A 267 8.23 -7.53 20.30
N LYS A 268 7.13 -7.19 19.62
CA LYS A 268 6.40 -5.94 19.88
C LYS A 268 5.69 -5.97 21.23
N LEU A 269 5.13 -7.11 21.62
CA LEU A 269 4.46 -7.25 22.94
C LEU A 269 5.45 -7.21 24.08
N LEU A 270 6.55 -7.98 24.00
CA LEU A 270 7.59 -7.98 25.02
C LEU A 270 8.27 -6.61 25.16
N ASN A 271 8.55 -5.93 24.04
CA ASN A 271 9.07 -4.56 24.08
C ASN A 271 8.08 -3.58 24.74
N LEU A 272 6.78 -3.73 24.45
CA LEU A 272 5.76 -2.88 25.05
C LEU A 272 5.66 -3.10 26.57
N ALA A 273 5.68 -4.35 27.01
CA ALA A 273 5.73 -4.70 28.43
C ALA A 273 7.06 -4.29 29.10
N GLY A 274 8.17 -4.39 28.37
CA GLY A 274 9.50 -3.98 28.83
C GLY A 274 9.60 -2.51 29.24
N HIS A 275 8.79 -1.65 28.64
CA HIS A 275 8.75 -0.22 28.98
C HIS A 275 7.98 0.11 30.27
N LEU A 276 7.31 -0.88 30.90
CA LEU A 276 6.66 -0.67 32.20
C LEU A 276 7.72 -0.48 33.26
N GLU A 277 7.60 0.58 34.06
CA GLU A 277 8.52 0.86 35.16
C GLU A 277 8.41 -0.17 36.25
N GLU A 278 9.57 -0.58 36.81
CA GLU A 278 9.68 -1.49 37.94
C GLU A 278 9.82 -0.65 39.21
N GLY A 279 8.69 -0.43 39.89
CA GLY A 279 8.71 0.29 41.17
C GLY A 279 8.89 -0.64 42.35
N SER A 280 7.79 -1.15 42.93
CA SER A 280 7.76 -2.08 44.04
C SER A 280 7.98 -3.53 43.60
N GLU A 281 8.30 -4.41 44.55
CA GLU A 281 8.37 -5.86 44.30
C GLU A 281 7.06 -6.41 43.73
N SER A 282 5.93 -5.89 44.18
CA SER A 282 4.61 -6.23 43.66
C SER A 282 4.48 -5.84 42.18
N ALA A 283 5.02 -4.69 41.73
CA ALA A 283 5.01 -4.25 40.35
C ALA A 283 5.88 -5.16 39.46
N ARG A 284 7.05 -5.58 39.99
CA ARG A 284 7.93 -6.55 39.28
C ARG A 284 7.27 -7.90 39.10
N ARG A 285 6.59 -8.44 40.10
CA ARG A 285 5.84 -9.70 40.02
C ARG A 285 4.71 -9.61 38.97
N ARG A 286 3.98 -8.50 38.95
CA ARG A 286 2.91 -8.27 37.96
C ARG A 286 3.46 -8.17 36.54
N LYS A 287 4.55 -7.43 36.33
CA LYS A 287 5.21 -7.32 35.03
C LYS A 287 5.68 -8.69 34.56
N LYS A 288 6.33 -9.49 35.42
CA LYS A 288 6.77 -10.84 35.09
C LYS A 288 5.60 -11.72 34.66
N ARG A 289 4.51 -11.73 35.43
CA ARG A 289 3.28 -12.47 35.10
C ARG A 289 2.65 -12.04 33.79
N LEU A 290 2.63 -10.73 33.46
CA LEU A 290 2.16 -10.23 32.17
C LEU A 290 3.02 -10.74 31.04
N MET A 291 4.36 -10.71 31.18
CA MET A 291 5.28 -11.22 30.17
C MET A 291 5.15 -12.74 29.99
N GLU A 292 4.97 -13.52 31.06
CA GLU A 292 4.71 -14.96 31.01
C GLU A 292 3.43 -15.25 30.24
N LYS A 293 2.34 -14.50 30.44
CA LYS A 293 1.10 -14.66 29.68
C LYS A 293 1.24 -14.23 28.22
N MET A 294 2.07 -13.23 27.92
CA MET A 294 2.39 -12.85 26.55
C MET A 294 3.19 -13.95 25.84
N LEU A 295 4.11 -14.62 26.54
CA LEU A 295 4.88 -15.73 25.96
C LEU A 295 4.01 -16.97 25.75
N ALA A 296 3.16 -17.33 26.72
CA ALA A 296 2.22 -18.45 26.59
C ALA A 296 1.34 -18.35 25.34
N LEU A 297 0.98 -17.14 24.93
CA LEU A 297 0.26 -16.90 23.67
C LEU A 297 1.04 -17.38 22.46
N PHE A 298 2.36 -17.26 22.42
CA PHE A 298 3.22 -17.68 21.31
C PHE A 298 3.69 -19.14 21.45
N ASP A 299 3.62 -19.72 22.63
CA ASP A 299 3.98 -21.11 22.90
C ASP A 299 2.82 -22.08 22.64
N ALA A 300 1.57 -21.59 22.71
CA ALA A 300 0.37 -22.38 22.39
C ALA A 300 0.44 -22.94 20.96
N GLU A 301 0.16 -24.22 20.75
CA GLU A 301 0.28 -24.88 19.45
C GLU A 301 -1.05 -24.96 18.70
N GLU A 302 -2.13 -25.24 19.41
CA GLU A 302 -3.46 -25.39 18.85
C GLU A 302 -4.27 -24.08 18.93
N GLU A 303 -5.25 -23.94 18.03
CA GLU A 303 -6.16 -22.78 18.00
C GLU A 303 -6.91 -22.60 19.33
N GLY A 304 -7.33 -23.71 19.95
CA GLY A 304 -8.00 -23.71 21.26
C GLY A 304 -7.13 -23.11 22.35
N GLU A 305 -5.86 -23.48 22.41
CA GLU A 305 -4.87 -22.96 23.35
C GLU A 305 -4.57 -21.47 23.09
N ILE A 306 -4.45 -21.09 21.83
CA ILE A 306 -4.27 -19.67 21.43
C ILE A 306 -5.46 -18.84 21.92
N ASN A 307 -6.68 -19.31 21.72
CA ASN A 307 -7.90 -18.65 22.18
C ASN A 307 -7.93 -18.51 23.72
N GLU A 308 -7.53 -19.53 24.45
CA GLU A 308 -7.45 -19.50 25.92
C GLU A 308 -6.40 -18.50 26.38
N ALA A 309 -5.20 -18.52 25.80
CA ALA A 309 -4.13 -17.58 26.11
C ALA A 309 -4.55 -16.13 25.80
N ILE A 310 -5.28 -15.88 24.72
CA ILE A 310 -5.87 -14.56 24.41
C ILE A 310 -6.87 -14.14 25.48
N ARG A 311 -7.73 -15.05 25.95
CA ARG A 311 -8.68 -14.75 27.04
C ARG A 311 -7.96 -14.38 28.32
N ASP A 312 -6.95 -15.14 28.66
CA ASP A 312 -6.16 -14.95 29.88
C ASP A 312 -5.39 -13.63 29.87
N LEU A 313 -4.72 -13.33 28.75
CA LEU A 313 -4.01 -12.06 28.59
C LEU A 313 -4.99 -10.87 28.59
N SER A 314 -6.18 -11.05 28.03
CA SER A 314 -7.23 -10.00 28.04
C SER A 314 -7.72 -9.72 29.46
N ARG A 315 -7.92 -10.77 30.28
CA ARG A 315 -8.32 -10.62 31.71
C ARG A 315 -7.22 -9.92 32.52
N GLU A 316 -5.95 -10.30 32.30
CA GLU A 316 -4.83 -9.69 33.00
C GLU A 316 -4.74 -8.19 32.66
N LEU A 317 -4.83 -7.81 31.37
CA LEU A 317 -4.81 -6.41 30.95
C LEU A 317 -6.00 -5.61 31.46
N ALA A 318 -7.20 -6.20 31.46
CA ALA A 318 -8.39 -5.57 32.06
C ALA A 318 -8.25 -5.38 33.59
N GLY A 319 -7.59 -6.32 34.27
CA GLY A 319 -7.20 -6.18 35.66
C GLY A 319 -6.24 -5.02 35.90
N TRP A 320 -5.22 -4.88 35.04
CA TRP A 320 -4.30 -3.76 35.09
C TRP A 320 -5.00 -2.41 34.88
N GLN A 321 -5.93 -2.34 33.97
CA GLN A 321 -6.69 -1.12 33.65
C GLN A 321 -7.56 -0.68 34.86
N ARG A 322 -8.15 -1.63 35.60
CA ARG A 322 -9.01 -1.35 36.75
C ARG A 322 -8.23 -1.03 38.03
N GLN A 323 -7.12 -1.69 38.26
CA GLN A 323 -6.36 -1.61 39.54
C GLN A 323 -5.36 -0.44 39.58
N ASN A 324 -5.01 0.11 38.43
CA ASN A 324 -4.08 1.24 38.35
C ASN A 324 -4.83 2.56 38.21
N VAL A 325 -5.74 2.85 39.16
CA VAL A 325 -6.12 4.24 39.47
C VAL A 325 -4.86 4.83 40.15
N PRO A 326 -4.14 5.78 39.54
CA PRO A 326 -2.88 6.25 40.09
C PRO A 326 -3.09 6.98 41.38
N ALA A 327 -2.13 6.82 42.27
CA ALA A 327 -1.96 7.80 43.32
C ALA A 327 -1.73 9.18 42.73
N PRO A 328 -2.30 10.25 43.26
CA PRO A 328 -2.07 11.60 42.75
C PRO A 328 -0.57 11.87 42.66
N GLY A 329 0.02 11.97 41.50
CA GLY A 329 1.44 12.29 41.31
C GLY A 329 2.21 11.45 40.28
N ASP A 330 1.71 10.29 39.80
CA ASP A 330 2.47 9.40 38.88
C ASP A 330 1.88 9.36 37.46
N ALA A 331 1.69 10.54 36.88
CA ALA A 331 1.08 10.73 35.54
C ALA A 331 1.79 9.96 34.41
N LYS A 332 3.10 9.72 34.56
CA LYS A 332 3.90 9.01 33.55
C LYS A 332 3.59 7.52 33.54
N LYS A 333 3.51 6.92 34.70
CA LYS A 333 3.19 5.48 34.88
C LYS A 333 1.77 5.17 34.44
N GLU A 334 0.82 6.02 34.80
CA GLU A 334 -0.56 5.93 34.33
C GLU A 334 -0.64 5.94 32.81
N GLN A 335 0.05 6.87 32.19
CA GLN A 335 0.07 7.00 30.74
C GLN A 335 0.68 5.75 30.05
N MET A 336 1.68 5.13 30.65
CA MET A 336 2.31 3.91 30.10
C MET A 336 1.35 2.71 30.17
N ILE A 337 0.67 2.51 31.29
CA ILE A 337 -0.32 1.44 31.46
C ILE A 337 -1.54 1.66 30.55
N ARG A 338 -2.04 2.89 30.50
CA ARG A 338 -3.12 3.27 29.60
C ARG A 338 -2.74 2.99 28.13
N ASN A 339 -1.56 3.39 27.70
CA ASN A 339 -1.05 3.13 26.35
C ASN A 339 -0.94 1.63 26.04
N LEU A 340 -0.53 0.81 27.01
CA LEU A 340 -0.47 -0.65 26.86
C LEU A 340 -1.87 -1.22 26.66
N CYS A 341 -2.81 -0.91 27.56
CA CYS A 341 -4.18 -1.41 27.48
C CYS A 341 -4.92 -0.90 26.23
N GLU A 342 -4.82 0.39 25.90
CA GLU A 342 -5.47 0.98 24.72
C GLU A 342 -4.95 0.40 23.39
N LYS A 343 -3.69 -0.03 23.33
CA LYS A 343 -3.11 -0.59 22.10
C LYS A 343 -3.34 -2.09 21.95
N LEU A 344 -3.38 -2.83 23.05
CA LEU A 344 -3.37 -4.28 23.03
C LEU A 344 -4.76 -4.88 23.25
N LEU A 345 -5.49 -4.43 24.26
CA LEU A 345 -6.77 -5.01 24.64
C LEU A 345 -7.82 -5.03 23.48
N PRO A 346 -8.02 -3.94 22.71
CA PRO A 346 -8.95 -3.98 21.58
C PRO A 346 -8.58 -5.03 20.52
N LYS A 347 -7.28 -5.24 20.26
CA LYS A 347 -6.82 -6.25 19.32
C LYS A 347 -7.13 -7.66 19.80
N LEU A 348 -6.82 -7.95 21.07
CA LEU A 348 -7.12 -9.25 21.68
C LEU A 348 -8.63 -9.54 21.68
N LEU A 349 -9.44 -8.54 21.99
CA LEU A 349 -10.91 -8.68 21.96
C LEU A 349 -11.44 -8.89 20.53
N MET A 350 -10.82 -8.28 19.52
CA MET A 350 -11.19 -8.53 18.12
C MET A 350 -10.78 -9.94 17.68
N MET A 351 -9.60 -10.42 18.10
CA MET A 351 -9.13 -11.78 17.77
C MET A 351 -9.95 -12.88 18.47
N ARG A 352 -10.67 -12.56 19.54
CA ARG A 352 -11.56 -13.48 20.28
C ARG A 352 -12.94 -13.69 19.66
N LYS A 353 -13.30 -12.97 18.61
CA LYS A 353 -14.59 -13.15 17.97
C LYS A 353 -14.67 -14.55 17.35
N ASP A 354 -15.82 -15.20 17.49
CA ASP A 354 -16.03 -16.60 17.14
C ASP A 354 -15.84 -16.90 15.64
N ASP A 355 -15.83 -15.88 14.78
CA ASP A 355 -15.62 -15.96 13.35
C ASP A 355 -14.16 -15.67 12.90
N GLN A 356 -13.19 -15.83 13.80
CA GLN A 356 -11.78 -15.58 13.49
C GLN A 356 -11.03 -16.91 13.27
N ILE A 357 -10.29 -16.97 12.15
CA ILE A 357 -9.30 -18.01 11.90
C ILE A 357 -7.97 -17.52 12.45
N LEU A 358 -7.36 -18.29 13.34
CA LEU A 358 -6.08 -17.98 13.97
C LEU A 358 -4.98 -18.85 13.35
N TRP A 359 -3.81 -18.25 13.10
CA TRP A 359 -2.64 -19.01 12.68
C TRP A 359 -1.36 -18.35 13.19
N LYS A 360 -0.32 -19.16 13.29
CA LYS A 360 1.03 -18.70 13.62
C LYS A 360 1.88 -18.57 12.38
N GLU A 361 2.74 -17.59 12.38
CA GLU A 361 3.78 -17.41 11.36
C GLU A 361 5.07 -16.86 11.98
N ARG A 362 6.16 -16.94 11.25
CA ARG A 362 7.41 -16.25 11.61
C ARG A 362 7.69 -15.16 10.59
N ALA A 363 7.93 -13.96 11.07
CA ALA A 363 8.43 -12.88 10.23
C ALA A 363 9.86 -13.16 9.76
N GLY A 364 10.31 -12.53 8.68
CA GLY A 364 11.63 -12.72 8.09
C GLY A 364 12.81 -12.44 9.03
N ASN A 365 12.58 -11.80 10.19
CA ASN A 365 13.53 -11.58 11.26
C ASN A 365 13.42 -12.61 12.42
N GLY A 366 12.67 -13.69 12.23
CA GLY A 366 12.44 -14.74 13.22
C GLY A 366 11.41 -14.40 14.31
N ASP A 367 10.78 -13.22 14.25
CA ASP A 367 9.75 -12.78 15.21
C ASP A 367 8.49 -13.65 15.07
N ARG A 368 8.07 -14.31 16.16
CA ARG A 368 6.85 -15.13 16.19
C ARG A 368 5.63 -14.21 16.12
N GLN A 369 4.67 -14.58 15.30
CA GLN A 369 3.46 -13.80 15.08
C GLN A 369 2.23 -14.71 15.18
N ILE A 370 1.18 -14.18 15.80
CA ILE A 370 -0.16 -14.75 15.76
C ILE A 370 -1.02 -13.81 14.95
N CYS A 371 -1.64 -14.36 13.94
CA CYS A 371 -2.47 -13.63 13.00
C CYS A 371 -3.90 -14.14 13.08
N SER A 372 -4.86 -13.25 12.88
CA SER A 372 -6.25 -13.62 12.74
C SER A 372 -6.88 -12.94 11.54
N LEU A 373 -7.80 -13.64 10.90
CA LEU A 373 -8.62 -13.11 9.83
C LEU A 373 -10.06 -13.58 10.05
N SER A 374 -11.03 -12.70 9.87
CA SER A 374 -12.44 -13.10 9.91
C SER A 374 -12.68 -14.24 8.92
N GLU A 375 -13.36 -15.29 9.37
CA GLU A 375 -13.69 -16.45 8.54
C GLU A 375 -14.45 -16.04 7.29
N LYS A 376 -15.43 -15.15 7.44
CA LYS A 376 -16.17 -14.57 6.31
C LYS A 376 -15.26 -13.88 5.30
N LEU A 377 -14.27 -13.13 5.77
CA LEU A 377 -13.33 -12.43 4.89
C LEU A 377 -12.36 -13.41 4.21
N ASN A 378 -11.91 -14.44 4.96
CA ASN A 378 -11.08 -15.50 4.39
C ASN A 378 -11.85 -16.32 3.35
N GLY A 379 -13.11 -16.66 3.63
CA GLY A 379 -13.99 -17.34 2.67
C GLY A 379 -14.18 -16.52 1.39
N THR A 380 -14.44 -15.21 1.50
CA THR A 380 -14.54 -14.31 0.34
C THR A 380 -13.22 -14.28 -0.45
N LEU A 381 -12.09 -14.12 0.22
CA LEU A 381 -10.77 -14.11 -0.44
C LEU A 381 -10.47 -15.46 -1.13
N CYS A 382 -10.85 -16.58 -0.52
CA CYS A 382 -10.69 -17.91 -1.14
C CYS A 382 -11.61 -18.08 -2.34
N GLN A 383 -12.85 -17.59 -2.29
CA GLN A 383 -13.78 -17.60 -3.41
C GLN A 383 -13.30 -16.71 -4.56
N ASP A 384 -12.83 -15.50 -4.26
CA ASP A 384 -12.27 -14.60 -5.26
C ASP A 384 -11.05 -15.22 -5.96
N LEU A 385 -10.19 -15.92 -5.20
CA LEU A 385 -9.03 -16.63 -5.74
C LEU A 385 -9.43 -17.88 -6.53
N ALA A 386 -10.40 -18.64 -6.06
CA ALA A 386 -10.94 -19.80 -6.80
C ALA A 386 -11.54 -19.35 -8.13
N SER A 387 -12.29 -18.24 -8.14
CA SER A 387 -12.82 -17.64 -9.38
C SER A 387 -11.70 -17.21 -10.34
N LEU A 388 -10.56 -16.74 -9.84
CA LEU A 388 -9.40 -16.43 -10.67
C LEU A 388 -8.74 -17.71 -11.21
N GLU A 389 -8.64 -18.79 -10.42
CA GLU A 389 -8.14 -20.10 -10.86
C GLU A 389 -9.05 -20.72 -11.92
N GLU A 390 -10.38 -20.58 -11.79
CA GLU A 390 -11.35 -21.01 -12.79
C GLU A 390 -11.19 -20.25 -14.12
N VAL A 391 -10.96 -18.95 -14.05
CA VAL A 391 -10.67 -18.11 -15.24
C VAL A 391 -9.34 -18.53 -15.88
N GLU A 392 -8.31 -18.83 -15.09
CA GLU A 392 -7.03 -19.34 -15.58
C GLU A 392 -7.18 -20.69 -16.27
N SER A 393 -7.91 -21.62 -15.65
CA SER A 393 -8.21 -22.94 -16.24
C SER A 393 -8.93 -22.79 -17.57
N PHE A 394 -9.95 -21.95 -17.64
CA PHE A 394 -10.69 -21.66 -18.87
C PHE A 394 -9.81 -21.07 -19.99
N ILE A 395 -8.86 -20.21 -19.63
CA ILE A 395 -7.91 -19.61 -20.59
C ILE A 395 -6.93 -20.68 -21.11
N ARG A 396 -6.45 -21.58 -20.23
CA ARG A 396 -5.54 -22.69 -20.60
C ARG A 396 -6.25 -23.67 -21.55
N GLU A 397 -7.46 -24.11 -21.22
CA GLU A 397 -8.25 -25.01 -22.07
C GLU A 397 -8.47 -24.44 -23.47
N LYS A 398 -8.77 -23.14 -23.59
CA LYS A 398 -8.90 -22.48 -24.90
C LYS A 398 -7.60 -22.30 -25.67
N LYS A 399 -6.45 -22.35 -25.01
CA LYS A 399 -5.13 -22.33 -25.69
C LYS A 399 -4.79 -23.68 -26.30
N ASP A 400 -5.20 -24.76 -25.64
CA ASP A 400 -4.95 -26.13 -26.12
C ASP A 400 -5.91 -26.56 -27.24
N GLU A 401 -7.01 -25.82 -27.45
CA GLU A 401 -7.97 -26.03 -28.55
C GLU A 401 -7.61 -25.26 -29.85
N LYS A 402 -6.54 -24.47 -29.87
CA LYS A 402 -6.03 -23.76 -31.04
C LYS A 402 -4.64 -24.25 -31.44
#